data_9a43b737649a2f1d32f35506a0f68447
#
_entry.id   9a43b737649a2f1d32f35506a0f68447
#
_cell.length_a   1.000
_cell.length_b   1.000
_cell.length_c   1.000
_cell.angle_alpha   90.00
_cell.angle_beta   90.00
_cell.angle_gamma   90.00
#
_symmetry.space_group_name_H-M   'P 1'
#
loop_
_entity.id
_entity.type
_entity.pdbx_description
1 polymer ?
#
loop_
_entity_poly.entity_id
_entity_poly.type
_entity_poly.pdbx_seq_one_letter_code
_entity_poly.pdbx_strand_id
1 'polypeptide(L)'
;MVTPDRGQAHTLEAVAASILLLSSVAFALQVTAVTPLTGSTSNQRIEDHQSVVAEDVLASQAANGTLKAGLLYWNESARHWHGAPWDGYHDGAPENTSLGRTLNDALLDRGVAYNLNVYFWRNDQRIREQVVYLGEPSDHASVATWTVTLYDDDRLSDADGDPTGTTLADAGEAYFVPDADPNGPVRGVVVVEVVTWRM
;
A
#
# COMPACT_ATOMS: atom_id res chain seq x y z
N MET A 1 -44.20 -18.17 -71.71
CA MET A 1 -44.28 -18.86 -70.42
C MET A 1 -43.03 -18.48 -69.60
N VAL A 2 -43.19 -17.47 -68.73
CA VAL A 2 -42.06 -17.02 -67.88
C VAL A 2 -42.05 -17.89 -66.63
N THR A 3 -40.98 -18.60 -66.42
CA THR A 3 -40.83 -19.53 -65.28
C THR A 3 -40.78 -18.77 -63.99
N PRO A 4 -41.68 -19.02 -63.00
CA PRO A 4 -41.70 -18.33 -61.72
C PRO A 4 -40.55 -18.73 -60.78
N ASP A 5 -39.73 -19.72 -61.14
CA ASP A 5 -38.70 -20.30 -60.29
C ASP A 5 -37.47 -19.40 -60.08
N ARG A 6 -37.17 -18.44 -60.98
CA ARG A 6 -35.98 -17.58 -60.84
C ARG A 6 -36.18 -16.51 -59.75
N GLY A 7 -37.41 -16.01 -59.59
CA GLY A 7 -37.70 -15.02 -58.56
C GLY A 7 -37.64 -15.57 -57.15
N GLN A 8 -38.02 -16.84 -56.97
CA GLN A 8 -37.98 -17.53 -55.66
C GLN A 8 -36.54 -17.88 -55.24
N ALA A 9 -35.69 -18.26 -56.24
CA ALA A 9 -34.28 -18.54 -55.95
C ALA A 9 -33.51 -17.31 -55.45
N HIS A 10 -33.75 -16.14 -56.06
CA HIS A 10 -33.10 -14.89 -55.60
C HIS A 10 -33.59 -14.40 -54.23
N THR A 11 -34.88 -14.62 -53.90
CA THR A 11 -35.37 -14.27 -52.55
C THR A 11 -34.79 -15.18 -51.50
N LEU A 12 -34.66 -16.46 -51.77
CA LEU A 12 -34.08 -17.44 -50.87
C LEU A 12 -32.57 -17.20 -50.64
N GLU A 13 -31.87 -16.83 -51.72
CA GLU A 13 -30.47 -16.46 -51.64
C GLU A 13 -30.25 -15.17 -50.86
N ALA A 14 -31.09 -14.16 -51.04
CA ALA A 14 -31.05 -12.93 -50.25
C ALA A 14 -31.33 -13.15 -48.77
N VAL A 15 -32.29 -14.03 -48.40
CA VAL A 15 -32.57 -14.40 -47.02
C VAL A 15 -31.38 -15.14 -46.42
N ALA A 16 -30.80 -16.11 -47.12
CA ALA A 16 -29.64 -16.85 -46.62
C ALA A 16 -28.43 -15.94 -46.42
N ALA A 17 -28.16 -15.03 -47.37
CA ALA A 17 -27.08 -14.02 -47.25
C ALA A 17 -27.33 -13.08 -46.04
N SER A 18 -28.55 -12.65 -45.81
CA SER A 18 -28.93 -11.80 -44.67
C SER A 18 -28.71 -12.50 -43.33
N ILE A 19 -29.07 -13.77 -43.22
CA ILE A 19 -28.85 -14.57 -42.01
C ILE A 19 -27.35 -14.75 -41.74
N LEU A 20 -26.54 -15.02 -42.77
CA LEU A 20 -25.10 -15.16 -42.64
C LEU A 20 -24.43 -13.84 -42.20
N LEU A 21 -24.87 -12.71 -42.78
CA LEU A 21 -24.37 -11.39 -42.38
C LEU A 21 -24.77 -11.08 -40.92
N LEU A 22 -25.99 -11.29 -40.52
CA LEU A 22 -26.43 -11.07 -39.14
C LEU A 22 -25.71 -11.98 -38.17
N SER A 23 -25.49 -13.25 -38.54
CA SER A 23 -24.75 -14.21 -37.71
C SER A 23 -23.30 -13.82 -37.57
N SER A 24 -22.66 -13.33 -38.64
CA SER A 24 -21.27 -12.86 -38.58
C SER A 24 -21.08 -11.59 -37.74
N VAL A 25 -22.02 -10.66 -37.82
CA VAL A 25 -22.05 -9.46 -36.97
C VAL A 25 -22.27 -9.83 -35.52
N ALA A 26 -23.26 -10.72 -35.24
CA ALA A 26 -23.53 -11.20 -33.90
C ALA A 26 -22.30 -11.94 -33.30
N PHE A 27 -21.62 -12.75 -34.11
CA PHE A 27 -20.38 -13.42 -33.69
C PHE A 27 -19.26 -12.41 -33.43
N ALA A 28 -19.06 -11.43 -34.29
CA ALA A 28 -18.07 -10.37 -34.11
C ALA A 28 -18.32 -9.57 -32.82
N LEU A 29 -19.60 -9.23 -32.53
CA LEU A 29 -20.00 -8.57 -31.30
C LEU A 29 -19.78 -9.46 -30.06
N GLN A 30 -20.01 -10.76 -30.17
CA GLN A 30 -19.73 -11.68 -29.07
C GLN A 30 -18.22 -11.82 -28.80
N VAL A 31 -17.40 -11.89 -29.83
CA VAL A 31 -15.93 -11.98 -29.72
C VAL A 31 -15.34 -10.68 -29.13
N THR A 32 -15.91 -9.53 -29.48
CA THR A 32 -15.50 -8.25 -28.88
C THR A 32 -16.05 -8.03 -27.47
N ALA A 33 -17.18 -8.68 -27.09
CA ALA A 33 -17.74 -8.64 -25.74
C ALA A 33 -16.99 -9.58 -24.75
N VAL A 34 -16.21 -10.53 -25.24
CA VAL A 34 -15.23 -11.28 -24.43
C VAL A 34 -13.95 -10.45 -24.30
N THR A 35 -14.09 -9.22 -23.86
CA THR A 35 -12.96 -8.42 -23.40
C THR A 35 -12.40 -9.00 -22.11
N PRO A 36 -11.11 -8.86 -21.88
CA PRO A 36 -10.35 -9.63 -20.89
C PRO A 36 -10.70 -9.23 -19.45
N LEU A 37 -11.81 -9.73 -18.94
CA LEU A 37 -12.07 -9.77 -17.50
C LEU A 37 -11.00 -10.59 -16.76
N THR A 38 -10.32 -11.50 -17.46
CA THR A 38 -9.29 -12.38 -16.89
C THR A 38 -7.99 -11.65 -16.53
N GLY A 39 -7.60 -10.61 -17.27
CA GLY A 39 -6.44 -9.79 -16.91
C GLY A 39 -6.71 -8.89 -15.69
N SER A 40 -7.90 -8.29 -15.65
CA SER A 40 -8.32 -7.40 -14.56
C SER A 40 -8.53 -8.15 -13.24
N THR A 41 -9.18 -9.32 -13.27
CA THR A 41 -9.42 -10.13 -12.05
C THR A 41 -8.16 -10.79 -11.51
N SER A 42 -7.18 -11.09 -12.37
CA SER A 42 -5.89 -11.60 -11.93
C SER A 42 -5.07 -10.52 -11.21
N ASN A 43 -5.04 -9.30 -11.73
CA ASN A 43 -4.36 -8.19 -11.09
C ASN A 43 -5.03 -7.78 -9.77
N GLN A 44 -6.36 -7.67 -9.74
CA GLN A 44 -7.11 -7.39 -8.52
C GLN A 44 -6.83 -8.40 -7.41
N ARG A 45 -6.75 -9.70 -7.72
CA ARG A 45 -6.41 -10.72 -6.72
C ARG A 45 -4.99 -10.57 -6.16
N ILE A 46 -4.06 -10.10 -6.97
CA ILE A 46 -2.67 -9.86 -6.54
C ILE A 46 -2.62 -8.63 -5.65
N GLU A 47 -3.30 -7.56 -6.03
CA GLU A 47 -3.42 -6.32 -5.25
C GLU A 47 -4.11 -6.59 -3.90
N ASP A 48 -5.25 -7.29 -3.91
CA ASP A 48 -5.98 -7.70 -2.70
C ASP A 48 -5.08 -8.54 -1.77
N HIS A 49 -4.27 -9.45 -2.33
CA HIS A 49 -3.36 -10.26 -1.53
C HIS A 49 -2.23 -9.45 -0.91
N GLN A 50 -1.69 -8.44 -1.61
CA GLN A 50 -0.63 -7.59 -1.08
C GLN A 50 -1.13 -6.67 0.03
N SER A 51 -2.34 -6.09 -0.13
CA SER A 51 -2.95 -5.28 0.93
C SER A 51 -3.22 -6.09 2.19
N VAL A 52 -3.76 -7.31 2.05
CA VAL A 52 -4.02 -8.21 3.18
C VAL A 52 -2.71 -8.56 3.91
N VAL A 53 -1.63 -8.88 3.19
CA VAL A 53 -0.34 -9.18 3.83
C VAL A 53 0.19 -7.96 4.59
N ALA A 54 0.13 -6.77 4.01
CA ALA A 54 0.57 -5.55 4.68
C ALA A 54 -0.30 -5.21 5.89
N GLU A 55 -1.63 -5.37 5.80
CA GLU A 55 -2.56 -5.21 6.92
C GLU A 55 -2.28 -6.19 8.05
N ASP A 56 -2.08 -7.48 7.74
CA ASP A 56 -1.76 -8.52 8.71
C ASP A 56 -0.43 -8.23 9.43
N VAL A 57 0.58 -7.74 8.70
CA VAL A 57 1.86 -7.32 9.29
C VAL A 57 1.62 -6.17 10.27
N LEU A 58 0.95 -5.10 9.84
CA LEU A 58 0.69 -3.95 10.71
C LEU A 58 -0.14 -4.35 11.94
N ALA A 59 -1.19 -5.16 11.77
CA ALA A 59 -2.03 -5.65 12.85
C ALA A 59 -1.25 -6.48 13.86
N SER A 60 -0.44 -7.43 13.36
CA SER A 60 0.41 -8.27 14.22
C SER A 60 1.44 -7.45 14.98
N GLN A 61 2.13 -6.53 14.30
CA GLN A 61 3.13 -5.65 14.93
C GLN A 61 2.47 -4.70 15.95
N ALA A 62 1.26 -4.23 15.68
CA ALA A 62 0.50 -3.43 16.63
C ALA A 62 0.09 -4.22 17.87
N ALA A 63 -0.42 -5.44 17.68
CA ALA A 63 -0.83 -6.32 18.79
C ALA A 63 0.34 -6.68 19.74
N ASN A 64 1.55 -6.78 19.18
CA ASN A 64 2.77 -7.09 19.94
C ASN A 64 3.49 -5.83 20.49
N GLY A 65 2.98 -4.62 20.19
CA GLY A 65 3.63 -3.35 20.58
C GLY A 65 4.86 -2.98 19.75
N THR A 66 5.28 -3.83 18.83
CA THR A 66 6.51 -3.65 18.04
C THR A 66 6.34 -2.62 16.92
N LEU A 67 5.10 -2.35 16.48
CA LEU A 67 4.81 -1.22 15.59
C LEU A 67 5.15 0.12 16.27
N LYS A 68 4.73 0.29 17.52
CA LYS A 68 5.08 1.47 18.32
C LYS A 68 6.59 1.55 18.56
N ALA A 69 7.24 0.43 18.90
CA ALA A 69 8.69 0.38 19.09
C ALA A 69 9.46 0.83 17.82
N GLY A 70 8.97 0.48 16.63
CA GLY A 70 9.51 0.97 15.36
C GLY A 70 9.39 2.50 15.20
N LEU A 71 8.30 3.09 15.69
CA LEU A 71 8.13 4.55 15.69
C LEU A 71 9.04 5.26 16.70
N LEU A 72 9.41 4.57 17.77
CA LEU A 72 10.30 5.07 18.82
C LEU A 72 11.80 4.86 18.52
N TYR A 73 12.12 4.21 17.39
CA TYR A 73 13.49 4.00 16.90
C TYR A 73 14.08 5.27 16.27
N TRP A 74 14.09 6.34 17.05
CA TRP A 74 14.41 7.70 16.64
C TRP A 74 15.65 8.24 17.35
N ASN A 75 16.58 8.81 16.59
CA ASN A 75 17.75 9.50 17.13
C ASN A 75 17.43 10.98 17.36
N GLU A 76 17.21 11.37 18.60
CA GLU A 76 16.87 12.75 18.99
C GLU A 76 17.96 13.75 18.64
N SER A 77 19.24 13.32 18.72
CA SER A 77 20.39 14.20 18.44
C SER A 77 20.54 14.47 16.94
N ALA A 78 20.28 13.47 16.10
CA ALA A 78 20.35 13.58 14.66
C ALA A 78 19.03 14.08 14.04
N ARG A 79 17.92 13.97 14.77
CA ARG A 79 16.55 14.28 14.34
C ARG A 79 16.12 13.49 13.09
N HIS A 80 16.48 12.22 13.06
CA HIS A 80 16.04 11.24 12.07
C HIS A 80 16.12 9.83 12.66
N TRP A 81 15.65 8.83 11.90
CA TRP A 81 15.70 7.42 12.28
C TRP A 81 17.14 6.94 12.42
N HIS A 82 17.42 6.07 13.42
CA HIS A 82 18.78 5.55 13.63
C HIS A 82 19.34 4.91 12.34
N GLY A 83 20.49 5.40 11.88
CA GLY A 83 21.15 4.89 10.67
C GLY A 83 20.52 5.29 9.35
N ALA A 84 19.37 5.99 9.35
CA ALA A 84 18.76 6.46 8.12
C ALA A 84 19.47 7.70 7.55
N PRO A 85 19.48 7.89 6.23
CA PRO A 85 19.63 9.19 5.61
C PRO A 85 18.52 10.16 6.04
N TRP A 86 18.70 11.46 5.77
CA TRP A 86 17.73 12.51 6.11
C TRP A 86 16.33 12.32 5.44
N ASP A 87 16.27 11.56 4.35
CA ASP A 87 15.08 11.27 3.53
C ASP A 87 14.54 9.83 3.71
N GLY A 88 15.00 9.13 4.77
CA GLY A 88 14.56 7.78 5.12
C GLY A 88 15.46 6.68 4.59
N TYR A 89 15.07 5.44 4.83
CA TYR A 89 15.79 4.25 4.36
C TYR A 89 15.45 3.94 2.90
N HIS A 90 16.44 3.49 2.12
CA HIS A 90 16.29 3.18 0.69
C HIS A 90 16.49 1.68 0.36
N ASP A 91 16.92 0.87 1.34
CA ASP A 91 17.23 -0.55 1.15
C ASP A 91 16.26 -1.48 1.94
N GLY A 92 15.19 -0.91 2.49
CA GLY A 92 14.26 -1.57 3.40
C GLY A 92 14.32 -1.00 4.81
N ALA A 93 13.39 -1.39 5.66
CA ALA A 93 13.38 -0.97 7.06
C ALA A 93 14.52 -1.63 7.86
N PRO A 94 14.99 -1.02 8.96
CA PRO A 94 16.15 -1.50 9.69
C PRO A 94 15.91 -2.87 10.33
N GLU A 95 16.79 -3.83 10.07
CA GLU A 95 16.67 -5.23 10.53
C GLU A 95 16.86 -5.41 12.03
N ASN A 96 17.45 -4.45 12.73
CA ASN A 96 17.56 -4.45 14.19
C ASN A 96 16.23 -4.09 14.88
N THR A 97 15.19 -3.69 14.14
CA THR A 97 13.83 -3.55 14.64
C THR A 97 12.95 -4.74 14.26
N SER A 98 12.02 -5.13 15.14
CA SER A 98 11.06 -6.21 14.83
C SER A 98 10.16 -5.83 13.63
N LEU A 99 9.71 -4.57 13.56
CA LEU A 99 8.94 -4.06 12.44
C LEU A 99 9.71 -4.19 11.13
N GLY A 100 10.98 -3.76 11.11
CA GLY A 100 11.82 -3.80 9.91
C GLY A 100 12.03 -5.21 9.39
N ARG A 101 12.45 -6.14 10.26
CA ARG A 101 12.58 -7.56 9.88
C ARG A 101 11.30 -8.11 9.30
N THR A 102 10.17 -7.88 9.97
CA THR A 102 8.89 -8.45 9.52
C THR A 102 8.45 -7.88 8.18
N LEU A 103 8.64 -6.57 7.93
CA LEU A 103 8.33 -5.96 6.63
C LEU A 103 9.24 -6.50 5.52
N ASN A 104 10.54 -6.60 5.78
CA ASN A 104 11.50 -7.13 4.80
C ASN A 104 11.19 -8.60 4.46
N ASP A 105 11.01 -9.47 5.47
CA ASP A 105 10.70 -10.91 5.29
C ASP A 105 9.35 -11.12 4.59
N ALA A 106 8.34 -10.32 4.94
CA ALA A 106 6.99 -10.51 4.42
C ALA A 106 6.81 -9.94 3.01
N LEU A 107 7.52 -8.89 2.65
CA LEU A 107 7.35 -8.13 1.43
C LEU A 107 8.60 -8.17 0.55
N LEU A 108 9.70 -7.56 0.99
CA LEU A 108 10.90 -7.34 0.18
C LEU A 108 11.52 -8.64 -0.32
N ASP A 109 11.69 -9.64 0.55
CA ASP A 109 12.24 -10.95 0.20
C ASP A 109 11.33 -11.75 -0.74
N ARG A 110 10.09 -11.31 -0.90
CA ARG A 110 9.11 -11.91 -1.84
C ARG A 110 8.95 -11.12 -3.13
N GLY A 111 9.81 -10.13 -3.37
CA GLY A 111 9.78 -9.32 -4.58
C GLY A 111 8.64 -8.28 -4.57
N VAL A 112 8.19 -7.87 -3.39
CA VAL A 112 7.21 -6.80 -3.19
C VAL A 112 7.94 -5.61 -2.60
N ALA A 113 8.07 -4.54 -3.38
CA ALA A 113 8.57 -3.27 -2.87
C ALA A 113 7.53 -2.60 -1.95
N TYR A 114 8.01 -1.78 -1.03
CA TYR A 114 7.11 -1.01 -0.18
C TYR A 114 7.70 0.35 0.19
N ASN A 115 6.80 1.30 0.45
CA ASN A 115 7.12 2.54 1.13
C ASN A 115 6.43 2.54 2.50
N LEU A 116 7.13 3.01 3.52
CA LEU A 116 6.60 3.18 4.87
C LEU A 116 6.54 4.67 5.19
N ASN A 117 5.34 5.18 5.40
CA ASN A 117 5.09 6.56 5.75
C ASN A 117 4.42 6.66 7.11
N VAL A 118 4.69 7.73 7.84
CA VAL A 118 4.01 8.09 9.07
C VAL A 118 3.36 9.45 8.90
N TYR A 119 2.05 9.52 9.14
CA TYR A 119 1.31 10.77 9.08
C TYR A 119 0.93 11.22 10.48
N PHE A 120 1.10 12.51 10.74
CA PHE A 120 0.72 13.16 11.99
C PHE A 120 0.28 14.61 11.71
N TRP A 121 -0.28 15.25 12.72
CA TRP A 121 -0.72 16.63 12.62
C TRP A 121 0.29 17.57 13.29
N ARG A 122 0.59 18.66 12.61
CA ARG A 122 1.41 19.77 13.12
C ARG A 122 0.78 21.08 12.66
N ASN A 123 0.34 21.92 13.61
CA ASN A 123 -0.29 23.23 13.32
C ASN A 123 -1.44 23.11 12.30
N ASP A 124 -2.37 22.20 12.55
CA ASP A 124 -3.53 21.90 11.70
C ASP A 124 -3.17 21.41 10.26
N GLN A 125 -1.91 21.08 10.02
CA GLN A 125 -1.46 20.49 8.77
C GLN A 125 -1.13 19.02 8.96
N ARG A 126 -1.57 18.18 8.03
CA ARG A 126 -1.15 16.77 7.96
C ARG A 126 0.24 16.68 7.37
N ILE A 127 1.19 16.23 8.15
CA ILE A 127 2.58 16.03 7.76
C ILE A 127 2.79 14.56 7.44
N ARG A 128 3.57 14.28 6.40
CA ARG A 128 4.06 12.94 6.07
C ARG A 128 5.55 12.88 6.39
N GLU A 129 5.92 11.96 7.25
CA GLU A 129 7.30 11.56 7.49
C GLU A 129 7.57 10.25 6.75
N GLN A 130 8.57 10.25 5.87
CA GLN A 130 8.94 9.09 5.07
C GLN A 130 9.99 8.28 5.83
N VAL A 131 9.62 7.07 6.24
CA VAL A 131 10.51 6.15 6.97
C VAL A 131 11.31 5.28 6.01
N VAL A 132 10.62 4.67 5.04
CA VAL A 132 11.24 3.85 3.99
C VAL A 132 10.72 4.29 2.63
N TYR A 133 11.63 4.40 1.68
CA TYR A 133 11.31 4.70 0.29
C TYR A 133 12.08 3.79 -0.66
N LEU A 134 11.41 2.82 -1.24
CA LEU A 134 12.00 1.90 -2.22
C LEU A 134 11.71 2.30 -3.68
N GLY A 135 11.05 3.44 -3.89
CA GLY A 135 10.77 3.99 -5.21
C GLY A 135 9.35 4.47 -5.40
N GLU A 136 9.02 4.84 -6.62
CA GLU A 136 7.67 5.25 -7.00
C GLU A 136 6.74 4.02 -7.07
N PRO A 137 5.58 4.05 -6.37
CA PRO A 137 4.60 2.99 -6.47
C PRO A 137 4.05 2.84 -7.89
N SER A 138 3.82 1.61 -8.33
CA SER A 138 3.13 1.35 -9.59
C SER A 138 1.65 1.72 -9.52
N ASP A 139 0.97 1.81 -10.68
CA ASP A 139 -0.47 2.09 -10.78
C ASP A 139 -1.34 1.04 -10.04
N HIS A 140 -0.77 -0.12 -9.74
CA HIS A 140 -1.40 -1.24 -9.02
C HIS A 140 -0.88 -1.38 -7.59
N ALA A 141 -0.44 -0.29 -6.98
CA ALA A 141 -0.01 -0.31 -5.60
C ALA A 141 -1.19 -0.47 -4.64
N SER A 142 -0.98 -1.26 -3.60
CA SER A 142 -1.94 -1.45 -2.51
C SER A 142 -1.49 -0.66 -1.28
N VAL A 143 -2.44 -0.25 -0.45
CA VAL A 143 -2.17 0.57 0.74
C VAL A 143 -2.79 -0.09 1.97
N ALA A 144 -1.99 -0.26 3.01
CA ALA A 144 -2.44 -0.66 4.34
C ALA A 144 -2.12 0.46 5.34
N THR A 145 -3.00 0.67 6.31
CA THR A 145 -2.81 1.71 7.32
C THR A 145 -3.12 1.20 8.72
N TRP A 146 -2.41 1.75 9.73
CA TRP A 146 -2.67 1.49 11.12
C TRP A 146 -2.49 2.76 11.95
N THR A 147 -3.40 2.96 12.91
CA THR A 147 -3.34 4.12 13.81
C THR A 147 -2.66 3.74 15.11
N VAL A 148 -1.68 4.55 15.54
CA VAL A 148 -0.93 4.36 16.79
C VAL A 148 -1.05 5.61 17.64
N THR A 149 -1.36 5.43 18.94
CA THR A 149 -1.31 6.50 19.92
C THR A 149 0.05 6.47 20.61
N LEU A 150 0.72 7.61 20.63
CA LEU A 150 1.96 7.85 21.34
C LEU A 150 1.65 8.60 22.63
N TYR A 151 2.36 8.23 23.70
CA TYR A 151 2.21 8.83 25.02
C TYR A 151 3.52 9.51 25.43
N ASP A 152 3.44 10.45 26.34
CA ASP A 152 4.60 11.20 26.83
C ASP A 152 5.62 10.34 27.57
N ASP A 153 5.17 9.25 28.19
CA ASP A 153 6.00 8.28 28.88
C ASP A 153 6.56 7.16 27.98
N ASP A 154 6.17 7.12 26.70
CA ASP A 154 6.80 6.23 25.71
C ASP A 154 8.28 6.58 25.61
N ARG A 155 9.16 5.56 25.54
CA ARG A 155 10.61 5.74 25.55
C ARG A 155 11.21 5.54 24.17
N LEU A 156 12.13 6.43 23.80
CA LEU A 156 12.91 6.25 22.58
C LEU A 156 13.78 4.98 22.69
N SER A 157 14.05 4.38 21.55
CA SER A 157 14.99 3.25 21.44
C SER A 157 16.35 3.74 20.94
N ASP A 158 17.41 3.06 21.33
CA ASP A 158 18.76 3.27 20.80
C ASP A 158 18.96 2.59 19.44
N ALA A 159 20.22 2.63 18.93
CA ALA A 159 20.56 2.03 17.64
C ALA A 159 20.47 0.51 17.60
N ASP A 160 20.45 -0.15 18.73
CA ASP A 160 20.30 -1.61 18.86
C ASP A 160 18.81 -2.00 18.99
N GLY A 161 17.92 -1.01 19.14
CA GLY A 161 16.46 -1.19 19.29
C GLY A 161 16.04 -1.36 20.75
N ASP A 162 16.94 -1.18 21.71
CA ASP A 162 16.65 -1.27 23.13
C ASP A 162 16.08 0.05 23.68
N PRO A 163 15.10 0.01 24.60
CA PRO A 163 14.53 1.21 25.19
C PRO A 163 15.57 2.03 25.96
N THR A 164 15.64 3.34 25.68
CA THR A 164 16.51 4.28 26.40
C THR A 164 15.87 4.82 27.66
N GLY A 165 16.60 5.70 28.38
CA GLY A 165 16.05 6.48 29.49
C GLY A 165 15.17 7.65 29.06
N THR A 166 15.26 8.11 27.81
CA THR A 166 14.61 9.31 27.27
C THR A 166 13.14 9.01 26.93
N THR A 167 12.23 9.73 27.53
CA THR A 167 10.79 9.69 27.20
C THR A 167 10.47 10.65 26.05
N LEU A 168 9.28 10.55 25.45
CA LEU A 168 8.84 11.52 24.44
C LEU A 168 8.65 12.92 25.04
N ALA A 169 8.25 13.00 26.32
CA ALA A 169 8.22 14.26 27.04
C ALA A 169 9.61 14.89 27.16
N ASP A 170 10.64 14.10 27.51
CA ASP A 170 12.03 14.56 27.62
C ASP A 170 12.62 14.95 26.26
N ALA A 171 12.32 14.20 25.21
CA ALA A 171 12.77 14.46 23.84
C ALA A 171 12.18 15.77 23.28
N GLY A 172 11.00 16.15 23.73
CA GLY A 172 10.34 17.41 23.36
C GLY A 172 10.25 17.61 21.84
N GLU A 173 10.76 18.73 21.35
CA GLU A 173 10.77 19.07 19.92
C GLU A 173 11.83 18.31 19.09
N ALA A 174 12.69 17.51 19.73
CA ALA A 174 13.66 16.68 19.02
C ALA A 174 13.01 15.43 18.42
N TYR A 175 11.83 15.03 18.89
CA TYR A 175 11.04 13.98 18.29
C TYR A 175 10.16 14.54 17.17
N PHE A 176 9.92 13.75 16.10
CA PHE A 176 9.24 14.24 14.91
C PHE A 176 7.73 14.52 15.11
N VAL A 177 7.07 13.84 16.05
CA VAL A 177 5.66 14.09 16.39
C VAL A 177 5.60 15.17 17.49
N PRO A 178 4.96 16.32 17.22
CA PRO A 178 4.78 17.35 18.24
C PRO A 178 3.83 16.86 19.33
N ASP A 179 3.94 17.48 20.49
CA ASP A 179 3.01 17.26 21.59
C ASP A 179 1.67 17.94 21.27
N ALA A 180 0.63 17.10 21.14
CA ALA A 180 -0.73 17.55 20.81
C ALA A 180 -1.54 17.95 22.05
N ASP A 181 -1.13 17.51 23.25
CA ASP A 181 -1.80 17.81 24.52
C ASP A 181 -0.77 18.03 25.64
N PRO A 182 -0.11 19.20 25.70
CA PRO A 182 0.96 19.47 26.66
C PRO A 182 0.56 19.38 28.13
N ASN A 183 -0.73 19.26 28.45
CA ASN A 183 -1.23 19.12 29.79
C ASN A 183 -1.82 17.73 30.08
N GLY A 184 -1.82 16.85 29.10
CA GLY A 184 -2.32 15.47 29.17
C GLY A 184 -1.20 14.45 28.96
N PRO A 185 -1.50 13.16 28.96
CA PRO A 185 -0.52 12.09 28.80
C PRO A 185 -0.28 11.70 27.34
N VAL A 186 -1.03 12.27 26.39
CA VAL A 186 -1.00 11.83 24.98
C VAL A 186 -0.11 12.75 24.18
N ARG A 187 1.03 12.22 23.72
CA ARG A 187 1.92 12.92 22.80
C ARG A 187 1.24 13.22 21.46
N GLY A 188 0.58 12.24 20.90
CA GLY A 188 -0.13 12.40 19.65
C GLY A 188 -0.64 11.10 19.06
N VAL A 189 -1.43 11.22 17.99
CA VAL A 189 -1.95 10.10 17.22
C VAL A 189 -1.33 10.14 15.83
N VAL A 190 -0.75 9.03 15.41
CA VAL A 190 -0.10 8.89 14.11
C VAL A 190 -0.76 7.78 13.29
N VAL A 191 -0.74 7.93 11.98
CA VAL A 191 -1.17 6.89 11.04
C VAL A 191 0.07 6.36 10.34
N VAL A 192 0.35 5.08 10.53
CA VAL A 192 1.38 4.34 9.80
C VAL A 192 0.75 3.82 8.52
N GLU A 193 1.38 4.08 7.39
CA GLU A 193 0.95 3.66 6.06
C GLU A 193 2.05 2.83 5.41
N VAL A 194 1.67 1.67 4.89
CA VAL A 194 2.52 0.84 4.04
C VAL A 194 1.90 0.80 2.66
N VAL A 195 2.62 1.32 1.68
CA VAL A 195 2.26 1.24 0.26
C VAL A 195 3.08 0.14 -0.37
N THR A 196 2.45 -0.85 -0.99
CA THR A 196 3.12 -2.04 -1.54
C THR A 196 2.86 -2.18 -3.04
N TRP A 197 3.86 -2.63 -3.80
CA TRP A 197 3.73 -2.95 -5.23
C TRP A 197 4.75 -4.02 -5.65
N ARG A 198 4.51 -4.69 -6.76
CA ARG A 198 5.48 -5.63 -7.34
C ARG A 198 6.61 -4.90 -8.06
N MET A 199 7.83 -5.40 -7.82
CA MET A 199 9.01 -5.01 -8.60
C MET A 199 9.02 -5.70 -9.97
#